data_8b49d4cf156b32b3ccec065b5d77d194
#
_entry.id   8b49d4cf156b32b3ccec065b5d77d194
#
_cell.length_a   1.000
_cell.length_b   1.000
_cell.length_c   1.000
_cell.angle_alpha   90.00
_cell.angle_beta   90.00
_cell.angle_gamma   90.00
#
_symmetry.space_group_name_H-M   'P 1'
#
loop_
_entity.id
_entity.type
_entity.pdbx_description
1 polymer ?
#
loop_
_entity_poly.entity_id
_entity_poly.type
_entity_poly.pdbx_seq_one_letter_code
_entity_poly.pdbx_strand_id
1 'polypeptide(L)'
;MIGIIYKVTNDINDLVYIGQTMYLLENRWEWHINKSNNIKDNCKFHKALRELGYEHFKIEEIERVSTTILDEREIYWIKYYNSYFNGYNSTLGGNGGKKLPIYTDKQAINRIIDLYVNKHISTNKIALEYKIDKATVARILKINNIQLRDRF
;
A
#
# COMPACT_ATOMS: atom_id res chain seq x y z
N MET A 1 -8.80 -3.54 -22.37
CA MET A 1 -8.65 -2.17 -21.87
C MET A 1 -7.26 -2.03 -21.27
N ILE A 2 -6.62 -0.91 -21.45
CA ILE A 2 -5.24 -0.65 -21.00
C ILE A 2 -5.25 0.33 -19.84
N GLY A 3 -4.47 0.04 -18.81
CA GLY A 3 -4.21 0.93 -17.69
C GLY A 3 -2.75 1.35 -17.62
N ILE A 4 -2.48 2.35 -16.80
CA ILE A 4 -1.15 2.95 -16.61
C ILE A 4 -0.75 2.78 -15.15
N ILE A 5 0.48 2.32 -14.91
CA ILE A 5 1.17 2.48 -13.63
C ILE A 5 2.05 3.72 -13.75
N TYR A 6 1.95 4.60 -12.77
CA TYR A 6 2.72 5.83 -12.74
C TYR A 6 3.48 5.98 -11.43
N LYS A 7 4.55 6.74 -11.51
CA LYS A 7 5.39 7.12 -10.38
C LYS A 7 5.37 8.63 -10.22
N VAL A 8 5.27 9.08 -8.99
CA VAL A 8 5.43 10.49 -8.62
C VAL A 8 6.71 10.64 -7.80
N THR A 9 7.57 11.50 -8.25
CA THR A 9 8.80 11.90 -7.58
C THR A 9 8.75 13.36 -7.19
N ASN A 10 9.70 13.83 -6.39
CA ASN A 10 9.81 15.23 -6.01
C ASN A 10 11.27 15.64 -5.93
N ASP A 11 11.53 16.94 -5.86
CA ASP A 11 12.86 17.53 -5.81
C ASP A 11 13.34 17.86 -4.39
N ILE A 12 12.59 17.48 -3.37
CA ILE A 12 12.86 17.76 -1.95
C ILE A 12 13.46 16.55 -1.23
N ASN A 13 12.96 15.35 -1.52
CA ASN A 13 13.41 14.10 -0.92
C ASN A 13 13.32 12.94 -1.93
N ASP A 14 13.78 11.75 -1.51
CA ASP A 14 13.80 10.57 -2.38
C ASP A 14 12.54 9.71 -2.25
N LEU A 15 11.52 10.18 -1.54
CA LEU A 15 10.29 9.43 -1.35
C LEU A 15 9.43 9.48 -2.61
N VAL A 16 8.85 8.33 -2.97
CA VAL A 16 8.02 8.19 -4.17
C VAL A 16 6.62 7.72 -3.83
N TYR A 17 5.70 7.98 -4.74
CA TYR A 17 4.36 7.44 -4.76
C TYR A 17 4.16 6.64 -6.05
N ILE A 18 3.55 5.47 -5.91
CA ILE A 18 3.15 4.62 -7.04
C ILE A 18 1.62 4.58 -7.09
N GLY A 19 1.06 4.72 -8.28
CA GLY A 19 -0.38 4.62 -8.46
C GLY A 19 -0.75 4.00 -9.80
N GLN A 20 -2.02 3.74 -9.95
CA GLN A 20 -2.60 3.22 -11.19
C GLN A 20 -3.75 4.10 -11.66
N THR A 21 -3.99 4.10 -12.96
CA THR A 21 -5.13 4.80 -13.55
C THR A 21 -5.54 4.15 -14.87
N MET A 22 -6.83 4.23 -15.20
CA MET A 22 -7.37 3.90 -16.53
C MET A 22 -7.66 5.17 -17.34
N TYR A 23 -7.38 6.34 -16.79
CA TYR A 23 -7.59 7.64 -17.40
C TYR A 23 -6.27 8.23 -17.88
N LEU A 24 -6.33 9.36 -18.59
CA LEU A 24 -5.16 10.12 -18.96
C LEU A 24 -4.38 10.54 -17.70
N LEU A 25 -3.05 10.51 -17.80
CA LEU A 25 -2.16 10.80 -16.68
C LEU A 25 -2.36 12.22 -16.14
N GLU A 26 -2.61 13.19 -17.03
CA GLU A 26 -2.89 14.58 -16.70
C GLU A 26 -4.16 14.72 -15.84
N ASN A 27 -5.22 14.00 -16.20
CA ASN A 27 -6.47 14.01 -15.45
C ASN A 27 -6.28 13.39 -14.05
N ARG A 28 -5.49 12.33 -13.97
CA ARG A 28 -5.17 11.69 -12.68
C ARG A 28 -4.36 12.63 -11.79
N TRP A 29 -3.42 13.38 -12.39
CA TRP A 29 -2.62 14.36 -11.67
C TRP A 29 -3.47 15.49 -11.09
N GLU A 30 -4.33 16.08 -11.89
CA GLU A 30 -5.30 17.11 -11.42
C GLU A 30 -6.18 16.60 -10.30
N TRP A 31 -6.63 15.35 -10.39
CA TRP A 31 -7.42 14.72 -9.34
C TRP A 31 -6.63 14.65 -8.02
N HIS A 32 -5.37 14.27 -8.05
CA HIS A 32 -4.51 14.25 -6.86
C HIS A 32 -4.33 15.64 -6.26
N ILE A 33 -4.08 16.65 -7.08
CA ILE A 33 -3.93 18.03 -6.62
C ILE A 33 -5.23 18.49 -5.94
N ASN A 34 -6.37 18.25 -6.55
CA ASN A 34 -7.66 18.62 -5.98
C ASN A 34 -7.94 17.92 -4.67
N LYS A 35 -7.64 16.62 -4.58
CA LYS A 35 -7.77 15.84 -3.33
C LYS A 35 -6.85 16.34 -2.23
N SER A 36 -5.65 16.77 -2.56
CA SER A 36 -4.68 17.28 -1.57
C SER A 36 -5.17 18.56 -0.88
N ASN A 37 -6.09 19.31 -1.48
CA ASN A 37 -6.67 20.52 -0.86
C ASN A 37 -7.61 20.18 0.31
N ASN A 38 -8.06 18.96 0.44
CA ASN A 38 -8.87 18.52 1.57
C ASN A 38 -8.00 18.20 2.78
N ILE A 39 -8.01 19.06 3.80
CA ILE A 39 -7.21 18.90 5.01
C ILE A 39 -7.60 17.67 5.86
N LYS A 40 -8.78 17.08 5.62
CA LYS A 40 -9.23 15.85 6.28
C LYS A 40 -8.71 14.59 5.60
N ASP A 41 -8.13 14.69 4.41
CA ASP A 41 -7.52 13.58 3.71
C ASP A 41 -6.17 13.24 4.36
N ASN A 42 -6.09 12.10 5.01
CA ASN A 42 -4.91 11.60 5.71
C ASN A 42 -4.01 10.71 4.85
N CYS A 43 -4.28 10.58 3.55
CA CYS A 43 -3.41 9.90 2.62
C CYS A 43 -2.01 10.55 2.65
N LYS A 44 -0.97 9.74 2.87
CA LYS A 44 0.43 10.23 2.95
C LYS A 44 0.80 11.11 1.75
N PHE A 45 0.41 10.67 0.56
CA PHE A 45 0.74 11.38 -0.67
C PHE A 45 0.03 12.72 -0.77
N HIS A 46 -1.28 12.78 -0.50
CA HIS A 46 -2.03 14.03 -0.54
C HIS A 46 -1.58 15.00 0.54
N LYS A 47 -1.21 14.49 1.71
CA LYS A 47 -0.61 15.30 2.77
C LYS A 47 0.72 15.90 2.33
N ALA A 48 1.57 15.12 1.66
CA ALA A 48 2.85 15.60 1.14
C ALA A 48 2.66 16.68 0.06
N LEU A 49 1.72 16.50 -0.86
CA LEU A 49 1.36 17.52 -1.87
C LEU A 49 0.93 18.83 -1.22
N ARG A 50 0.14 18.75 -0.15
CA ARG A 50 -0.36 19.92 0.57
C ARG A 50 0.73 20.63 1.36
N GLU A 51 1.61 19.88 2.03
CA GLU A 51 2.65 20.43 2.91
C GLU A 51 3.88 20.93 2.14
N LEU A 52 4.28 20.23 1.08
CA LEU A 52 5.48 20.55 0.32
C LEU A 52 5.20 21.42 -0.92
N GLY A 53 3.95 21.40 -1.41
CA GLY A 53 3.55 22.05 -2.66
C GLY A 53 3.65 21.11 -3.86
N TYR A 54 2.56 21.02 -4.63
CA TYR A 54 2.48 20.14 -5.79
C TYR A 54 3.48 20.48 -6.90
N GLU A 55 3.94 21.72 -6.97
CA GLU A 55 4.95 22.21 -7.94
C GLU A 55 6.30 21.52 -7.78
N HIS A 56 6.59 20.93 -6.63
CA HIS A 56 7.80 20.13 -6.38
C HIS A 56 7.71 18.70 -6.88
N PHE A 57 6.54 18.27 -7.32
CA PHE A 57 6.27 16.88 -7.70
C PHE A 57 6.14 16.73 -9.20
N LYS A 58 6.63 15.57 -9.70
CA LYS A 58 6.55 15.18 -11.11
C LYS A 58 5.91 13.81 -11.22
N ILE A 59 4.90 13.68 -12.07
CA ILE A 59 4.25 12.41 -12.41
C ILE A 59 4.79 11.89 -13.73
N GLU A 60 5.08 10.59 -13.79
CA GLU A 60 5.53 9.91 -15.02
C GLU A 60 4.97 8.51 -15.13
N GLU A 61 4.66 8.10 -16.37
CA GLU A 61 4.28 6.73 -16.68
C GLU A 61 5.51 5.82 -16.57
N ILE A 62 5.36 4.68 -15.87
CA ILE A 62 6.43 3.68 -15.78
C ILE A 62 6.05 2.35 -16.43
N GLU A 63 4.76 2.04 -16.55
CA GLU A 63 4.31 0.82 -17.22
C GLU A 63 2.89 1.01 -17.77
N ARG A 64 2.62 0.35 -18.87
CA ARG A 64 1.31 0.32 -19.52
C ARG A 64 0.91 -1.13 -19.75
N VAL A 65 -0.19 -1.56 -19.13
CA VAL A 65 -0.61 -2.97 -19.09
C VAL A 65 -2.12 -3.12 -19.25
N SER A 66 -2.56 -4.35 -19.50
CA SER A 66 -3.98 -4.70 -19.47
C SER A 66 -4.55 -4.43 -18.06
N THR A 67 -5.78 -3.92 -18.02
CA THR A 67 -6.47 -3.70 -16.73
C THR A 67 -6.68 -4.99 -15.93
N THR A 68 -6.60 -6.15 -16.57
CA THR A 68 -6.72 -7.45 -15.88
C THR A 68 -5.57 -7.74 -14.91
N ILE A 69 -4.39 -7.14 -15.14
CA ILE A 69 -3.21 -7.31 -14.29
C ILE A 69 -2.74 -6.00 -13.65
N LEU A 70 -3.53 -4.94 -13.79
CA LEU A 70 -3.16 -3.60 -13.33
C LEU A 70 -2.89 -3.57 -11.81
N ASP A 71 -3.74 -4.21 -11.01
CA ASP A 71 -3.58 -4.31 -9.57
C ASP A 71 -2.29 -5.03 -9.17
N GLU A 72 -1.99 -6.15 -9.84
CA GLU A 72 -0.75 -6.90 -9.59
C GLU A 72 0.50 -6.08 -9.92
N ARG A 73 0.44 -5.30 -10.99
CA ARG A 73 1.55 -4.46 -11.40
C ARG A 73 1.75 -3.28 -10.47
N GLU A 74 0.69 -2.67 -9.97
CA GLU A 74 0.80 -1.63 -8.94
C GLU A 74 1.46 -2.19 -7.67
N ILE A 75 1.00 -3.33 -7.18
CA ILE A 75 1.58 -4.02 -6.02
C ILE A 75 3.07 -4.31 -6.23
N TYR A 76 3.44 -4.80 -7.41
CA TYR A 76 4.82 -5.06 -7.79
C TYR A 76 5.69 -3.79 -7.65
N TRP A 77 5.25 -2.67 -8.23
CA TRP A 77 6.01 -1.43 -8.23
C TRP A 77 6.08 -0.76 -6.86
N ILE A 78 5.03 -0.86 -6.05
CA ILE A 78 5.04 -0.42 -4.65
C ILE A 78 6.12 -1.16 -3.85
N LYS A 79 6.24 -2.47 -4.05
CA LYS A 79 7.30 -3.28 -3.44
C LYS A 79 8.67 -2.91 -3.98
N TYR A 80 8.79 -2.76 -5.28
CA TYR A 80 10.06 -2.44 -5.95
C TYR A 80 10.66 -1.14 -5.40
N TYR A 81 9.86 -0.09 -5.29
CA TYR A 81 10.28 1.20 -4.73
C TYR A 81 10.17 1.29 -3.21
N ASN A 82 9.64 0.27 -2.56
CA ASN A 82 9.37 0.29 -1.11
C ASN A 82 8.56 1.51 -0.67
N SER A 83 7.63 1.95 -1.51
CA SER A 83 6.93 3.22 -1.32
C SER A 83 5.83 3.18 -0.26
N TYR A 84 5.44 1.99 0.21
CA TYR A 84 4.53 1.82 1.34
C TYR A 84 5.26 2.06 2.68
N PHE A 85 6.39 1.39 2.90
CA PHE A 85 7.14 1.51 4.16
C PHE A 85 8.01 2.75 4.20
N ASN A 86 8.59 3.15 3.08
CA ASN A 86 9.52 4.26 2.96
C ASN A 86 9.17 5.15 1.78
N GLY A 87 7.94 5.60 1.73
CA GLY A 87 7.43 6.45 0.65
C GLY A 87 6.04 6.98 0.96
N TYR A 88 5.34 7.41 -0.08
CA TYR A 88 4.06 8.08 0.05
C TYR A 88 2.82 7.19 -0.16
N ASN A 89 3.00 5.89 -0.34
CA ASN A 89 1.86 4.98 -0.44
C ASN A 89 1.28 4.69 0.95
N SER A 90 -0.03 4.82 1.08
CA SER A 90 -0.78 4.51 2.31
C SER A 90 -1.29 3.07 2.34
N THR A 91 -1.19 2.35 1.21
CA THR A 91 -1.59 0.94 1.07
C THR A 91 -0.55 0.17 0.27
N LEU A 92 -0.65 -1.15 0.29
CA LEU A 92 0.22 -2.02 -0.53
C LEU A 92 -0.25 -2.15 -1.98
N GLY A 93 -1.27 -1.39 -2.37
CA GLY A 93 -1.81 -1.39 -3.73
C GLY A 93 -2.96 -2.36 -3.92
N GLY A 94 -3.43 -2.41 -5.15
CA GLY A 94 -4.59 -3.19 -5.53
C GLY A 94 -5.90 -2.42 -5.45
N ASN A 95 -6.96 -3.02 -5.94
CA ASN A 95 -8.26 -2.39 -6.13
C ASN A 95 -8.83 -1.75 -4.85
N GLY A 96 -8.81 -0.44 -4.79
CA GLY A 96 -9.33 0.36 -3.69
C GLY A 96 -8.50 0.28 -2.41
N GLY A 97 -7.30 -0.30 -2.45
CA GLY A 97 -6.43 -0.44 -1.29
C GLY A 97 -7.04 -1.22 -0.12
N LYS A 98 -8.12 -1.95 -0.37
CA LYS A 98 -8.94 -2.55 0.70
C LYS A 98 -8.41 -3.87 1.21
N LYS A 99 -7.51 -4.54 0.46
CA LYS A 99 -6.93 -5.83 0.88
C LYS A 99 -5.43 -5.81 0.75
N LEU A 100 -4.74 -5.97 1.85
CA LEU A 100 -3.32 -6.30 1.82
C LEU A 100 -3.15 -7.62 1.05
N PRO A 101 -2.12 -7.77 0.18
CA PRO A 101 -1.86 -9.04 -0.50
C PRO A 101 -1.77 -10.23 0.44
N ILE A 102 -1.33 -10.00 1.68
CA ILE A 102 -1.24 -11.04 2.72
C ILE A 102 -2.59 -11.68 3.05
N TYR A 103 -3.71 -10.98 2.89
CA TYR A 103 -5.05 -11.55 3.10
C TYR A 103 -5.46 -12.55 2.03
N THR A 104 -4.80 -12.55 0.87
CA THR A 104 -5.05 -13.47 -0.24
C THR A 104 -3.98 -14.52 -0.39
N ASP A 105 -2.86 -14.38 0.32
CA ASP A 105 -1.75 -15.33 0.32
C ASP A 105 -2.02 -16.45 1.34
N LYS A 106 -2.60 -17.55 0.86
CA LYS A 106 -2.94 -18.70 1.71
C LYS A 106 -1.73 -19.31 2.42
N GLN A 107 -0.57 -19.32 1.78
CA GLN A 107 0.65 -19.86 2.38
C GLN A 107 1.13 -18.97 3.53
N ALA A 108 1.14 -17.67 3.33
CA ALA A 108 1.50 -16.71 4.38
C ALA A 108 0.51 -16.77 5.55
N ILE A 109 -0.78 -16.84 5.28
CA ILE A 109 -1.82 -16.95 6.31
C ILE A 109 -1.62 -18.23 7.14
N ASN A 110 -1.44 -19.39 6.49
CA ASN A 110 -1.23 -20.65 7.19
C ASN A 110 0.05 -20.61 8.05
N ARG A 111 1.12 -19.99 7.54
CA ARG A 111 2.35 -19.83 8.31
C ARG A 111 2.18 -18.90 9.51
N ILE A 112 1.45 -17.81 9.37
CA ILE A 112 1.13 -16.90 10.49
C ILE A 112 0.34 -17.65 11.57
N ILE A 113 -0.64 -18.43 11.17
CA ILE A 113 -1.43 -19.26 12.11
C ILE A 113 -0.53 -20.27 12.82
N ASP A 114 0.31 -20.98 12.09
CA ASP A 114 1.26 -21.94 12.66
C ASP A 114 2.23 -21.29 13.67
N LEU A 115 2.81 -20.15 13.30
CA LEU A 115 3.69 -19.39 14.18
C LEU A 115 2.99 -18.96 15.47
N TYR A 116 1.73 -18.55 15.36
CA TYR A 116 0.96 -18.08 16.51
C TYR A 116 0.45 -19.22 17.38
N VAL A 117 -0.21 -20.21 16.77
CA VAL A 117 -0.90 -21.30 17.48
C VAL A 117 0.06 -22.37 17.99
N ASN A 118 0.93 -22.87 17.12
CA ASN A 118 1.79 -24.01 17.42
C ASN A 118 3.15 -23.59 18.00
N LYS A 119 3.73 -22.52 17.50
CA LYS A 119 5.04 -22.04 17.95
C LYS A 119 4.96 -20.94 19.01
N HIS A 120 3.76 -20.51 19.35
CA HIS A 120 3.50 -19.52 20.39
C HIS A 120 4.23 -18.17 20.19
N ILE A 121 4.54 -17.81 18.95
CA ILE A 121 5.16 -16.53 18.62
C ILE A 121 4.14 -15.40 18.83
N SER A 122 4.58 -14.28 19.37
CA SER A 122 3.70 -13.12 19.59
C SER A 122 3.32 -12.41 18.28
N THR A 123 2.15 -11.76 18.27
CA THR A 123 1.72 -10.95 17.12
C THR A 123 2.71 -9.86 16.74
N ASN A 124 3.44 -9.29 17.71
CA ASN A 124 4.50 -8.31 17.45
C ASN A 124 5.67 -8.90 16.64
N LYS A 125 6.14 -10.09 17.04
CA LYS A 125 7.25 -10.75 16.33
C LYS A 125 6.85 -11.18 14.93
N ILE A 126 5.63 -11.70 14.77
CA ILE A 126 5.08 -12.07 13.47
C ILE A 126 4.97 -10.82 12.57
N ALA A 127 4.47 -9.72 13.11
CA ALA A 127 4.35 -8.46 12.38
C ALA A 127 5.71 -7.96 11.86
N LEU A 128 6.76 -8.06 12.68
CA LEU A 128 8.12 -7.72 12.26
C LEU A 128 8.64 -8.64 11.16
N GLU A 129 8.43 -9.94 11.25
CA GLU A 129 8.86 -10.93 10.24
C GLU A 129 8.21 -10.65 8.87
N TYR A 130 6.93 -10.34 8.86
CA TYR A 130 6.17 -10.06 7.64
C TYR A 130 6.18 -8.60 7.20
N LYS A 131 6.81 -7.72 7.96
CA LYS A 131 6.85 -6.25 7.72
C LYS A 131 5.45 -5.66 7.56
N ILE A 132 4.56 -6.06 8.46
CA ILE A 132 3.19 -5.55 8.56
C ILE A 132 2.94 -5.06 9.98
N ASP A 133 1.83 -4.34 10.19
CA ASP A 133 1.48 -3.90 11.53
C ASP A 133 0.85 -5.05 12.36
N LYS A 134 0.94 -4.91 13.67
CA LYS A 134 0.38 -5.87 14.63
C LYS A 134 -1.14 -6.04 14.48
N ALA A 135 -1.85 -4.96 14.17
CA ALA A 135 -3.30 -5.01 13.99
C ALA A 135 -3.68 -5.87 12.78
N THR A 136 -2.87 -5.85 11.72
CA THR A 136 -3.04 -6.72 10.55
C THR A 136 -2.90 -8.19 10.93
N VAL A 137 -1.86 -8.56 11.71
CA VAL A 137 -1.70 -9.93 12.20
C VAL A 137 -2.91 -10.37 13.02
N ALA A 138 -3.35 -9.54 13.96
CA ALA A 138 -4.52 -9.81 14.80
C ALA A 138 -5.79 -10.01 13.95
N ARG A 139 -5.97 -9.22 12.92
CA ARG A 139 -7.11 -9.31 11.99
C ARG A 139 -7.09 -10.61 11.18
N ILE A 140 -5.92 -11.01 10.67
CA ILE A 140 -5.74 -12.29 9.97
C ILE A 140 -6.14 -13.46 10.88
N LEU A 141 -5.66 -13.47 12.11
CA LEU A 141 -6.00 -14.51 13.08
C LEU A 141 -7.50 -14.56 13.36
N LYS A 142 -8.13 -13.40 13.61
CA LYS A 142 -9.58 -13.32 13.87
C LYS A 142 -10.43 -13.78 12.70
N ILE A 143 -10.08 -13.39 11.47
CA ILE A 143 -10.78 -13.81 10.25
C ILE A 143 -10.75 -15.35 10.10
N ASN A 144 -9.66 -15.97 10.56
CA ASN A 144 -9.48 -17.43 10.52
C ASN A 144 -9.95 -18.13 11.81
N ASN A 145 -10.79 -17.47 12.61
CA ASN A 145 -11.38 -18.01 13.83
C ASN A 145 -10.35 -18.38 14.91
N ILE A 146 -9.18 -17.75 14.91
CA ILE A 146 -8.16 -17.94 15.93
C ILE A 146 -8.37 -16.90 17.03
N GLN A 147 -8.61 -17.38 18.25
CA GLN A 147 -8.74 -16.51 19.42
C GLN A 147 -7.37 -15.95 19.81
N LEU A 148 -7.31 -14.64 20.04
CA LEU A 148 -6.09 -14.01 20.53
C LEU A 148 -5.85 -14.37 22.00
N ARG A 149 -4.61 -14.67 22.34
CA ARG A 149 -4.21 -14.91 23.73
C ARG A 149 -4.38 -13.63 24.54
N ASP A 150 -4.87 -13.79 25.76
CA ASP A 150 -4.97 -12.66 26.68
C ASP A 150 -3.58 -12.09 26.99
N ARG A 151 -3.54 -10.77 27.19
CA ARG A 151 -2.32 -10.15 27.69
C ARG A 151 -2.21 -10.40 29.19
N PHE A 152 -1.14 -10.99 29.55
CA PHE A 152 -0.77 -11.06 30.97
C PHE A 152 -0.08 -9.79 31.42
#